data_7d155d5b4ceb294bc08600b51d9c4d73
#
_entry.id   7d155d5b4ceb294bc08600b51d9c4d73
#
_cell.length_a   1.000
_cell.length_b   1.000
_cell.length_c   1.000
_cell.angle_alpha   90.00
_cell.angle_beta   90.00
_cell.angle_gamma   90.00
#
_symmetry.space_group_name_H-M   'P 1'
#
loop_
_entity.id
_entity.type
_entity.pdbx_description
1 polymer ?
#
loop_
_entity_poly.entity_id
_entity_poly.type
_entity_poly.pdbx_seq_one_letter_code
_entity_poly.pdbx_strand_id
1 'polypeptide(L)'
;MIKKKFCLVGVDKDFEDFIHDNKKFYLGLFSNFSHKKYQIGKKLGKEIIIDWVKIKKKFNPDVFILINDGKQRENLHKKIYKKNNKNLILSKAVIAKSSLKNISKQHGIIIQDLAIISSQVQIEKGVKIHIGCQIHHEVKIGKYSTISPASIILGNVKIGNYSFIGANSTIKQNIKIGNNCIIGAGSVVVKDVKNGETVVGNPARKLNN
;
A
#
# COMPACT_ATOMS: atom_id res chain seq x y z
N MET A 1 12.39 13.73 -1.96
CA MET A 1 11.55 14.96 -1.86
C MET A 1 10.65 15.07 -3.07
N ILE A 2 9.37 15.38 -2.86
CA ILE A 2 8.41 15.62 -3.93
C ILE A 2 8.71 16.98 -4.58
N LYS A 3 8.88 16.97 -5.91
CA LYS A 3 9.15 18.19 -6.70
C LYS A 3 7.98 18.60 -7.58
N LYS A 4 6.87 17.87 -7.56
CA LYS A 4 5.69 18.08 -8.40
C LYS A 4 4.43 18.15 -7.55
N LYS A 5 3.40 18.88 -8.01
CA LYS A 5 2.09 18.88 -7.35
C LYS A 5 1.53 17.48 -7.23
N PHE A 6 0.90 17.15 -6.11
CA PHE A 6 0.34 15.82 -5.86
C PHE A 6 -1.02 15.89 -5.16
N CYS A 7 -1.74 14.78 -5.26
CA CYS A 7 -3.02 14.55 -4.61
C CYS A 7 -3.02 13.19 -3.93
N LEU A 8 -3.78 13.06 -2.85
CA LEU A 8 -4.04 11.78 -2.19
C LEU A 8 -5.44 11.28 -2.51
N VAL A 9 -5.64 9.97 -2.54
CA VAL A 9 -6.95 9.32 -2.68
C VAL A 9 -7.16 8.38 -1.51
N GLY A 10 -8.23 8.61 -0.75
CA GLY A 10 -8.50 7.93 0.50
C GLY A 10 -8.02 8.74 1.71
N VAL A 11 -8.66 8.51 2.85
CA VAL A 11 -8.30 9.14 4.12
C VAL A 11 -7.40 8.19 4.88
N ASP A 12 -6.18 8.63 5.15
CA ASP A 12 -5.21 7.88 5.95
C ASP A 12 -4.43 8.89 6.80
N LYS A 13 -4.67 8.87 8.10
CA LYS A 13 -4.05 9.82 9.05
C LYS A 13 -2.53 9.64 9.16
N ASP A 14 -2.02 8.46 8.84
CA ASP A 14 -0.59 8.16 8.87
C ASP A 14 0.24 9.02 7.89
N PHE A 15 -0.42 9.81 7.05
CA PHE A 15 0.25 10.69 6.07
C PHE A 15 0.20 12.18 6.44
N GLU A 16 -0.26 12.56 7.64
CA GLU A 16 -0.33 13.98 8.05
C GLU A 16 1.05 14.64 8.04
N ASP A 17 2.07 14.00 8.60
CA ASP A 17 3.44 14.54 8.62
C ASP A 17 4.00 14.66 7.19
N PHE A 18 3.77 13.65 6.35
CA PHE A 18 4.16 13.71 4.96
C PHE A 18 3.50 14.88 4.20
N ILE A 19 2.23 15.15 4.47
CA ILE A 19 1.51 16.29 3.90
C ILE A 19 2.11 17.60 4.41
N HIS A 20 2.37 17.68 5.72
CA HIS A 20 2.96 18.85 6.35
C HIS A 20 4.32 19.20 5.72
N ASP A 21 5.22 18.22 5.60
CA ASP A 21 6.56 18.39 5.03
C ASP A 21 6.54 18.76 3.55
N ASN A 22 5.48 18.40 2.83
CA ASN A 22 5.32 18.64 1.40
C ASN A 22 4.17 19.63 1.07
N LYS A 23 3.71 20.41 2.03
CA LYS A 23 2.52 21.30 1.93
C LYS A 23 2.48 22.16 0.67
N LYS A 24 3.62 22.72 0.24
CA LYS A 24 3.69 23.57 -0.97
C LYS A 24 3.35 22.83 -2.27
N PHE A 25 3.42 21.50 -2.29
CA PHE A 25 3.10 20.66 -3.45
C PHE A 25 1.75 19.97 -3.34
N TYR A 26 1.17 19.90 -2.14
CA TYR A 26 -0.10 19.23 -1.88
C TYR A 26 -1.28 20.03 -2.43
N LEU A 27 -2.13 19.36 -3.21
CA LEU A 27 -3.32 19.98 -3.82
C LEU A 27 -4.61 19.62 -3.10
N GLY A 28 -4.64 18.53 -2.35
CA GLY A 28 -5.83 18.09 -1.63
C GLY A 28 -6.12 16.60 -1.74
N LEU A 29 -7.22 16.21 -1.13
CA LEU A 29 -7.70 14.85 -0.98
C LEU A 29 -8.86 14.57 -1.95
N PHE A 30 -8.84 13.41 -2.62
CA PHE A 30 -10.02 12.85 -3.26
C PHE A 30 -10.74 11.92 -2.29
N SER A 31 -12.03 12.16 -2.09
CA SER A 31 -12.88 11.17 -1.47
C SER A 31 -13.21 10.07 -2.48
N ASN A 32 -13.03 8.81 -2.08
CA ASN A 32 -13.48 7.64 -2.82
C ASN A 32 -14.90 7.21 -2.43
N PHE A 33 -15.52 7.93 -1.48
CA PHE A 33 -16.91 7.70 -1.07
C PHE A 33 -17.89 8.45 -1.97
N SER A 34 -19.09 7.89 -2.16
CA SER A 34 -20.14 8.52 -2.97
C SER A 34 -20.40 9.95 -2.53
N HIS A 35 -20.59 10.84 -3.47
CA HIS A 35 -20.73 12.31 -3.31
C HIS A 35 -21.75 12.80 -2.28
N LYS A 36 -22.64 11.93 -1.76
CA LYS A 36 -23.64 12.31 -0.76
C LYS A 36 -23.07 12.65 0.62
N LYS A 37 -21.86 12.17 0.95
CA LYS A 37 -21.27 12.32 2.28
C LYS A 37 -20.20 13.42 2.36
N TYR A 38 -19.56 13.77 1.24
CA TYR A 38 -18.50 14.77 1.20
C TYR A 38 -18.75 15.75 0.04
N GLN A 39 -18.92 17.03 0.34
CA GLN A 39 -19.07 18.07 -0.68
C GLN A 39 -17.69 18.50 -1.19
N ILE A 40 -17.52 18.47 -2.51
CA ILE A 40 -16.31 18.93 -3.18
C ILE A 40 -16.00 20.39 -2.78
N GLY A 41 -14.74 20.63 -2.39
CA GLY A 41 -14.29 21.96 -1.92
C GLY A 41 -14.50 22.24 -0.43
N LYS A 42 -15.15 21.34 0.32
CA LYS A 42 -15.24 21.44 1.79
C LYS A 42 -14.04 20.76 2.46
N LYS A 43 -13.68 21.24 3.64
CA LYS A 43 -12.65 20.61 4.47
C LYS A 43 -13.19 19.35 5.12
N LEU A 44 -12.41 18.27 5.04
CA LEU A 44 -12.57 17.08 5.86
C LEU A 44 -11.48 17.14 6.95
N GLY A 45 -11.83 17.57 8.13
CA GLY A 45 -10.83 17.96 9.12
C GLY A 45 -9.96 19.11 8.61
N LYS A 46 -8.65 18.90 8.46
CA LYS A 46 -7.71 19.89 7.86
C LYS A 46 -7.60 19.78 6.33
N GLU A 47 -8.23 18.75 5.73
CA GLU A 47 -8.06 18.41 4.32
C GLU A 47 -9.09 19.09 3.41
N ILE A 48 -8.69 19.42 2.21
CA ILE A 48 -9.57 19.98 1.17
C ILE A 48 -9.91 18.88 0.18
N ILE A 49 -11.21 18.58 0.04
CA ILE A 49 -11.71 17.67 -0.99
C ILE A 49 -11.71 18.40 -2.32
N ILE A 50 -11.10 17.79 -3.33
CA ILE A 50 -10.89 18.39 -4.65
C ILE A 50 -11.62 17.65 -5.76
N ASP A 51 -11.94 18.38 -6.83
CA ASP A 51 -12.47 17.84 -8.06
C ASP A 51 -11.32 17.38 -8.97
N TRP A 52 -11.23 16.06 -9.22
CA TRP A 52 -10.18 15.48 -10.05
C TRP A 52 -10.13 16.07 -11.46
N VAL A 53 -11.28 16.28 -12.10
CA VAL A 53 -11.32 16.74 -13.50
C VAL A 53 -10.72 18.14 -13.62
N LYS A 54 -11.08 19.03 -12.70
CA LYS A 54 -10.54 20.41 -12.67
C LYS A 54 -9.04 20.43 -12.34
N ILE A 55 -8.64 19.68 -11.31
CA ILE A 55 -7.25 19.65 -10.86
C ILE A 55 -6.33 19.02 -11.91
N LYS A 56 -6.76 17.93 -12.55
CA LYS A 56 -6.01 17.29 -13.61
C LYS A 56 -5.75 18.20 -14.80
N LYS A 57 -6.77 18.94 -15.26
CA LYS A 57 -6.61 19.90 -16.36
C LYS A 57 -5.59 20.99 -16.03
N LYS A 58 -5.61 21.50 -14.79
CA LYS A 58 -4.77 22.63 -14.36
C LYS A 58 -3.34 22.23 -14.03
N PHE A 59 -3.12 21.11 -13.33
CA PHE A 59 -1.82 20.80 -12.70
C PHE A 59 -1.20 19.48 -13.17
N ASN A 60 -1.99 18.54 -13.71
CA ASN A 60 -1.55 17.18 -14.05
C ASN A 60 -0.72 16.54 -12.91
N PRO A 61 -1.26 16.46 -11.69
CA PRO A 61 -0.51 16.10 -10.49
C PRO A 61 -0.13 14.63 -10.45
N ASP A 62 0.86 14.27 -9.64
CA ASP A 62 1.07 12.89 -9.21
C ASP A 62 -0.05 12.46 -8.26
N VAL A 63 -0.44 11.19 -8.28
CA VAL A 63 -1.55 10.67 -7.46
C VAL A 63 -1.06 9.47 -6.66
N PHE A 64 -1.36 9.48 -5.37
CA PHE A 64 -1.08 8.38 -4.45
C PHE A 64 -2.40 7.87 -3.87
N ILE A 65 -2.65 6.56 -4.02
CA ILE A 65 -3.91 5.93 -3.60
C ILE A 65 -3.69 5.17 -2.31
N LEU A 66 -4.21 5.69 -1.19
CA LEU A 66 -3.93 5.23 0.18
C LEU A 66 -4.86 4.13 0.67
N ILE A 67 -5.83 3.70 -0.11
CA ILE A 67 -6.85 2.71 0.26
C ILE A 67 -6.22 1.35 0.52
N ASN A 68 -6.63 0.68 1.60
CA ASN A 68 -6.11 -0.63 1.97
C ASN A 68 -6.70 -1.78 1.14
N ASP A 69 -7.95 -1.68 0.70
CA ASP A 69 -8.57 -2.67 -0.17
C ASP A 69 -7.90 -2.71 -1.56
N GLY A 70 -7.32 -3.85 -1.92
CA GLY A 70 -6.56 -4.02 -3.14
C GLY A 70 -7.39 -3.89 -4.41
N LYS A 71 -8.64 -4.39 -4.41
CA LYS A 71 -9.55 -4.31 -5.57
C LYS A 71 -10.03 -2.89 -5.80
N GLN A 72 -10.36 -2.16 -4.73
CA GLN A 72 -10.71 -0.74 -4.82
C GLN A 72 -9.51 0.07 -5.31
N ARG A 73 -8.30 -0.21 -4.82
CA ARG A 73 -7.06 0.42 -5.25
C ARG A 73 -6.80 0.21 -6.74
N GLU A 74 -6.98 -1.02 -7.23
CA GLU A 74 -6.88 -1.32 -8.66
C GLU A 74 -7.90 -0.56 -9.51
N ASN A 75 -9.16 -0.54 -9.11
CA ASN A 75 -10.22 0.17 -9.82
C ASN A 75 -9.91 1.67 -9.96
N LEU A 76 -9.36 2.27 -8.93
CA LEU A 76 -8.94 3.67 -8.96
C LEU A 76 -7.71 3.88 -9.84
N HIS A 77 -6.73 2.97 -9.80
CA HIS A 77 -5.58 3.01 -10.72
C HIS A 77 -6.00 2.96 -12.20
N LYS A 78 -7.04 2.18 -12.53
CA LYS A 78 -7.59 2.13 -13.90
C LYS A 78 -8.24 3.44 -14.32
N LYS A 79 -8.90 4.16 -13.40
CA LYS A 79 -9.56 5.45 -13.65
C LYS A 79 -8.56 6.61 -13.75
N ILE A 80 -7.40 6.49 -13.13
CA ILE A 80 -6.35 7.51 -13.12
C ILE A 80 -5.31 7.15 -14.19
N TYR A 81 -4.86 8.14 -14.99
CA TYR A 81 -3.84 7.87 -16.00
C TYR A 81 -2.58 7.28 -15.36
N LYS A 82 -2.08 6.17 -15.93
CA LYS A 82 -0.92 5.43 -15.44
C LYS A 82 0.29 6.32 -15.11
N LYS A 83 0.55 7.32 -15.94
CA LYS A 83 1.64 8.30 -15.73
C LYS A 83 1.51 9.14 -14.46
N ASN A 84 0.32 9.21 -13.88
CA ASN A 84 0.04 9.94 -12.64
C ASN A 84 0.08 9.03 -11.40
N ASN A 85 -0.02 7.71 -11.57
CA ASN A 85 0.09 6.74 -10.49
C ASN A 85 1.57 6.48 -10.18
N LYS A 86 2.14 7.27 -9.29
CA LYS A 86 3.54 7.17 -8.88
C LYS A 86 3.70 6.28 -7.65
N ASN A 87 4.92 5.81 -7.44
CA ASN A 87 5.29 5.18 -6.19
C ASN A 87 5.52 6.26 -5.14
N LEU A 88 5.04 6.01 -3.93
CA LEU A 88 5.29 6.81 -2.75
C LEU A 88 6.12 5.99 -1.76
N ILE A 89 7.36 6.40 -1.57
CA ILE A 89 8.28 5.82 -0.60
C ILE A 89 8.61 6.91 0.40
N LEU A 90 8.26 6.70 1.67
CA LEU A 90 8.53 7.68 2.71
C LEU A 90 10.01 7.64 3.13
N SER A 91 10.51 8.75 3.61
CA SER A 91 11.94 9.02 3.74
C SER A 91 12.68 8.12 4.73
N LYS A 92 11.98 7.60 5.74
CA LYS A 92 12.55 6.71 6.76
C LYS A 92 12.47 5.22 6.40
N ALA A 93 11.99 4.86 5.20
CA ALA A 93 12.02 3.48 4.72
C ALA A 93 13.45 3.10 4.29
N VAL A 94 13.90 1.90 4.69
CA VAL A 94 15.21 1.35 4.34
C VAL A 94 15.05 0.27 3.28
N ILE A 95 15.59 0.49 2.08
CA ILE A 95 15.38 -0.41 0.93
C ILE A 95 16.72 -0.75 0.30
N ALA A 96 17.02 -2.05 0.17
CA ALA A 96 18.21 -2.53 -0.52
C ALA A 96 18.21 -2.12 -2.00
N LYS A 97 19.38 -1.79 -2.55
CA LYS A 97 19.54 -1.31 -3.95
C LYS A 97 18.94 -2.24 -4.99
N SER A 98 19.09 -3.57 -4.83
CA SER A 98 18.53 -4.57 -5.75
C SER A 98 17.00 -4.53 -5.78
N SER A 99 16.36 -4.34 -4.62
CA SER A 99 14.91 -4.25 -4.50
C SER A 99 14.38 -2.91 -5.01
N LEU A 100 15.09 -1.81 -4.74
CA LEU A 100 14.72 -0.49 -5.25
C LEU A 100 14.69 -0.45 -6.79
N LYS A 101 15.63 -1.14 -7.46
CA LYS A 101 15.63 -1.29 -8.92
C LYS A 101 14.38 -2.00 -9.45
N ASN A 102 13.86 -2.99 -8.73
CA ASN A 102 12.60 -3.64 -9.09
C ASN A 102 11.41 -2.70 -8.87
N ILE A 103 11.31 -2.07 -7.69
CA ILE A 103 10.24 -1.15 -7.30
C ILE A 103 10.12 0.02 -8.30
N SER A 104 11.24 0.58 -8.75
CA SER A 104 11.27 1.71 -9.68
C SER A 104 10.63 1.42 -11.05
N LYS A 105 10.54 0.15 -11.44
CA LYS A 105 9.89 -0.30 -12.68
C LYS A 105 8.36 -0.44 -12.54
N GLN A 106 7.85 -0.38 -11.33
CA GLN A 106 6.43 -0.52 -11.02
C GLN A 106 5.77 0.84 -10.84
N HIS A 107 4.45 0.85 -10.57
CA HIS A 107 3.69 2.06 -10.30
C HIS A 107 2.63 1.84 -9.22
N GLY A 108 2.29 2.92 -8.53
CA GLY A 108 1.27 2.93 -7.49
C GLY A 108 1.66 2.16 -6.22
N ILE A 109 2.93 1.84 -6.03
CA ILE A 109 3.44 1.24 -4.79
C ILE A 109 3.52 2.33 -3.71
N ILE A 110 3.11 1.98 -2.50
CA ILE A 110 3.24 2.83 -1.31
C ILE A 110 4.05 2.09 -0.26
N ILE A 111 5.09 2.72 0.24
CA ILE A 111 5.95 2.22 1.30
C ILE A 111 6.05 3.30 2.38
N GLN A 112 5.55 2.99 3.56
CA GLN A 112 5.57 3.91 4.70
C GLN A 112 6.91 3.90 5.44
N ASP A 113 7.06 4.85 6.35
CA ASP A 113 8.25 5.04 7.18
C ASP A 113 8.60 3.78 7.98
N LEU A 114 9.87 3.64 8.32
CA LEU A 114 10.41 2.54 9.11
C LEU A 114 10.20 1.14 8.50
N ALA A 115 9.65 1.03 7.29
CA ALA A 115 9.63 -0.24 6.56
C ALA A 115 11.06 -0.61 6.14
N ILE A 116 11.44 -1.87 6.37
CA ILE A 116 12.74 -2.42 5.99
C ILE A 116 12.53 -3.44 4.87
N ILE A 117 13.13 -3.21 3.71
CA ILE A 117 13.06 -4.09 2.55
C ILE A 117 14.44 -4.57 2.19
N SER A 118 14.69 -5.85 2.40
CA SER A 118 15.97 -6.51 2.19
C SER A 118 16.28 -6.73 0.69
N SER A 119 17.32 -7.49 0.39
CA SER A 119 17.81 -7.69 -0.97
C SER A 119 16.91 -8.62 -1.80
N GLN A 120 16.90 -8.42 -3.11
CA GLN A 120 16.23 -9.25 -4.11
C GLN A 120 14.70 -9.38 -3.92
N VAL A 121 14.08 -8.48 -3.16
CA VAL A 121 12.62 -8.42 -3.00
C VAL A 121 11.97 -7.94 -4.29
N GLN A 122 10.90 -8.61 -4.70
CA GLN A 122 10.10 -8.27 -5.87
C GLN A 122 8.71 -7.80 -5.41
N ILE A 123 8.39 -6.54 -5.69
CA ILE A 123 7.11 -5.94 -5.34
C ILE A 123 6.40 -5.54 -6.61
N GLU A 124 5.18 -6.05 -6.81
CA GLU A 124 4.40 -5.73 -7.99
C GLU A 124 3.58 -4.43 -7.80
N LYS A 125 2.98 -3.96 -8.91
CA LYS A 125 2.21 -2.70 -8.94
C LYS A 125 1.11 -2.64 -7.88
N GLY A 126 0.89 -1.45 -7.35
CA GLY A 126 -0.21 -1.16 -6.44
C GLY A 126 -0.10 -1.78 -5.04
N VAL A 127 1.02 -2.39 -4.68
CA VAL A 127 1.26 -2.93 -3.33
C VAL A 127 1.35 -1.78 -2.33
N LYS A 128 0.76 -1.98 -1.15
CA LYS A 128 0.90 -1.08 0.00
C LYS A 128 1.62 -1.78 1.15
N ILE A 129 2.71 -1.19 1.62
CA ILE A 129 3.50 -1.65 2.76
C ILE A 129 3.43 -0.56 3.82
N HIS A 130 2.88 -0.92 4.96
CA HIS A 130 2.68 -0.01 6.09
C HIS A 130 3.95 0.16 6.94
N ILE A 131 3.84 1.08 7.89
CA ILE A 131 4.90 1.45 8.82
C ILE A 131 5.49 0.24 9.55
N GLY A 132 6.81 0.21 9.71
CA GLY A 132 7.53 -0.78 10.52
C GLY A 132 7.53 -2.21 9.99
N CYS A 133 7.04 -2.46 8.76
CA CYS A 133 7.09 -3.78 8.14
C CYS A 133 8.53 -4.21 7.87
N GLN A 134 8.81 -5.51 8.05
CA GLN A 134 10.08 -6.12 7.69
C GLN A 134 9.87 -7.13 6.56
N ILE A 135 10.45 -6.86 5.39
CA ILE A 135 10.38 -7.72 4.22
C ILE A 135 11.78 -8.25 3.94
N HIS A 136 11.97 -9.54 4.23
CA HIS A 136 13.26 -10.19 4.11
C HIS A 136 13.62 -10.53 2.65
N HIS A 137 14.82 -11.09 2.46
CA HIS A 137 15.40 -11.37 1.15
C HIS A 137 14.52 -12.29 0.27
N GLU A 138 14.56 -12.09 -1.04
CA GLU A 138 13.91 -12.93 -2.06
C GLU A 138 12.37 -13.03 -1.95
N VAL A 139 11.74 -12.22 -1.09
CA VAL A 139 10.27 -12.17 -0.97
C VAL A 139 9.66 -11.64 -2.26
N LYS A 140 8.53 -12.25 -2.67
CA LYS A 140 7.73 -11.80 -3.82
C LYS A 140 6.34 -11.39 -3.33
N ILE A 141 5.91 -10.18 -3.67
CA ILE A 141 4.59 -9.64 -3.29
C ILE A 141 3.80 -9.31 -4.54
N GLY A 142 2.70 -10.03 -4.73
CA GLY A 142 1.79 -9.89 -5.86
C GLY A 142 1.00 -8.59 -5.84
N LYS A 143 0.40 -8.27 -7.00
CA LYS A 143 -0.30 -7.01 -7.28
C LYS A 143 -1.35 -6.68 -6.24
N TYR A 144 -1.41 -5.40 -5.86
CA TYR A 144 -2.45 -4.85 -4.99
C TYR A 144 -2.58 -5.51 -3.62
N SER A 145 -1.60 -6.29 -3.19
CA SER A 145 -1.57 -6.83 -1.82
C SER A 145 -1.24 -5.73 -0.83
N THR A 146 -1.69 -5.93 0.41
CA THR A 146 -1.46 -4.99 1.52
C THR A 146 -0.73 -5.70 2.64
N ILE A 147 0.38 -5.12 3.09
CA ILE A 147 1.15 -5.58 4.25
C ILE A 147 0.92 -4.56 5.35
N SER A 148 0.18 -4.95 6.40
CA SER A 148 -0.24 -4.07 7.48
C SER A 148 0.89 -3.79 8.49
N PRO A 149 0.75 -2.79 9.37
CA PRO A 149 1.83 -2.32 10.24
C PRO A 149 2.55 -3.43 11.01
N ALA A 150 3.86 -3.31 11.14
CA ALA A 150 4.74 -4.19 11.91
C ALA A 150 4.70 -5.68 11.51
N SER A 151 4.22 -6.02 10.31
CA SER A 151 4.26 -7.41 9.82
C SER A 151 5.66 -7.82 9.40
N ILE A 152 6.04 -9.07 9.68
CA ILE A 152 7.35 -9.65 9.38
C ILE A 152 7.18 -10.74 8.33
N ILE A 153 7.77 -10.55 7.16
CA ILE A 153 7.73 -11.50 6.05
C ILE A 153 9.14 -12.07 5.85
N LEU A 154 9.34 -13.30 6.29
CA LEU A 154 10.67 -13.93 6.27
C LEU A 154 11.09 -14.35 4.85
N GLY A 155 12.35 -14.77 4.71
CA GLY A 155 12.99 -15.00 3.41
C GLY A 155 12.26 -15.95 2.48
N ASN A 156 12.31 -15.66 1.18
CA ASN A 156 11.73 -16.47 0.09
C ASN A 156 10.22 -16.73 0.20
N VAL A 157 9.48 -15.92 0.95
CA VAL A 157 8.02 -15.99 1.00
C VAL A 157 7.43 -15.46 -0.32
N LYS A 158 6.37 -16.11 -0.80
CA LYS A 158 5.62 -15.68 -1.99
C LYS A 158 4.20 -15.32 -1.58
N ILE A 159 3.81 -14.07 -1.78
CA ILE A 159 2.45 -13.58 -1.52
C ILE A 159 1.77 -13.32 -2.85
N GLY A 160 0.60 -13.91 -3.04
CA GLY A 160 -0.23 -13.74 -4.24
C GLY A 160 -0.87 -12.36 -4.34
N ASN A 161 -1.69 -12.17 -5.38
CA ASN A 161 -2.35 -10.91 -5.65
C ASN A 161 -3.51 -10.66 -4.68
N TYR A 162 -3.78 -9.39 -4.38
CA TYR A 162 -4.92 -8.91 -3.57
C TYR A 162 -5.00 -9.53 -2.17
N SER A 163 -3.89 -10.07 -1.65
CA SER A 163 -3.85 -10.65 -0.31
C SER A 163 -3.59 -9.58 0.73
N PHE A 164 -4.22 -9.77 1.89
CA PHE A 164 -4.12 -8.87 3.03
C PHE A 164 -3.36 -9.57 4.16
N ILE A 165 -2.24 -9.00 4.57
CA ILE A 165 -1.43 -9.49 5.67
C ILE A 165 -1.69 -8.56 6.86
N GLY A 166 -2.33 -9.09 7.91
CA GLY A 166 -2.75 -8.36 9.10
C GLY A 166 -1.58 -7.84 9.92
N ALA A 167 -1.82 -6.78 10.68
CA ALA A 167 -0.80 -6.13 11.49
C ALA A 167 -0.12 -7.10 12.47
N ASN A 168 1.18 -6.91 12.70
CA ASN A 168 1.98 -7.71 13.63
C ASN A 168 1.95 -9.22 13.37
N SER A 169 1.68 -9.64 12.11
CA SER A 169 1.75 -11.05 11.72
C SER A 169 3.14 -11.43 11.26
N THR A 170 3.50 -12.70 11.47
CA THR A 170 4.78 -13.25 11.03
C THR A 170 4.54 -14.40 10.04
N ILE A 171 5.15 -14.31 8.86
CA ILE A 171 5.10 -15.37 7.85
C ILE A 171 6.45 -16.07 7.83
N LYS A 172 6.45 -17.36 8.18
CA LYS A 172 7.66 -18.21 8.19
C LYS A 172 8.31 -18.23 6.80
N GLN A 173 9.62 -18.37 6.76
CA GLN A 173 10.39 -18.50 5.51
C GLN A 173 9.89 -19.62 4.60
N ASN A 174 10.04 -19.44 3.28
CA ASN A 174 9.66 -20.39 2.22
C ASN A 174 8.14 -20.67 2.09
N ILE A 175 7.28 -19.94 2.81
CA ILE A 175 5.82 -20.10 2.74
C ILE A 175 5.25 -19.44 1.49
N LYS A 176 4.20 -20.07 0.93
CA LYS A 176 3.38 -19.53 -0.15
C LYS A 176 2.02 -19.12 0.40
N ILE A 177 1.68 -17.84 0.23
CA ILE A 177 0.34 -17.30 0.46
C ILE A 177 -0.31 -17.11 -0.92
N GLY A 178 -1.48 -17.70 -1.10
CA GLY A 178 -2.23 -17.61 -2.37
C GLY A 178 -2.77 -16.20 -2.69
N ASN A 179 -3.59 -16.13 -3.73
CA ASN A 179 -4.30 -14.90 -4.09
C ASN A 179 -5.55 -14.69 -3.22
N ASN A 180 -5.93 -13.44 -2.97
CA ASN A 180 -7.13 -13.06 -2.19
C ASN A 180 -7.17 -13.68 -0.79
N CYS A 181 -6.02 -13.95 -0.19
CA CYS A 181 -5.92 -14.48 1.16
C CYS A 181 -6.03 -13.36 2.20
N ILE A 182 -6.51 -13.71 3.39
CA ILE A 182 -6.50 -12.83 4.56
C ILE A 182 -5.73 -13.52 5.68
N ILE A 183 -4.66 -12.88 6.12
CA ILE A 183 -3.93 -13.27 7.32
C ILE A 183 -4.38 -12.34 8.44
N GLY A 184 -4.91 -12.91 9.52
CA GLY A 184 -5.36 -12.13 10.68
C GLY A 184 -4.20 -11.42 11.38
N ALA A 185 -4.51 -10.33 12.08
CA ALA A 185 -3.52 -9.62 12.89
C ALA A 185 -2.91 -10.53 13.97
N GLY A 186 -1.62 -10.37 14.26
CA GLY A 186 -0.89 -11.17 15.24
C GLY A 186 -0.70 -12.65 14.88
N SER A 187 -1.04 -13.08 13.67
CA SER A 187 -0.94 -14.49 13.27
C SER A 187 0.49 -14.91 12.96
N VAL A 188 0.83 -16.15 13.27
CA VAL A 188 2.10 -16.79 12.90
C VAL A 188 1.83 -17.89 11.88
N VAL A 189 2.09 -17.59 10.59
CA VAL A 189 1.84 -18.53 9.48
C VAL A 189 3.04 -19.45 9.28
N VAL A 190 2.84 -20.73 9.50
CA VAL A 190 3.90 -21.75 9.43
C VAL A 190 3.66 -22.79 8.32
N LYS A 191 2.56 -22.70 7.59
CA LYS A 191 2.20 -23.55 6.45
C LYS A 191 1.66 -22.69 5.31
N ASP A 192 1.73 -23.20 4.09
CA ASP A 192 1.15 -22.57 2.91
C ASP A 192 -0.35 -22.31 3.09
N VAL A 193 -0.81 -21.18 2.53
CA VAL A 193 -2.21 -20.75 2.57
C VAL A 193 -2.75 -20.75 1.13
N LYS A 194 -3.85 -21.45 0.91
CA LYS A 194 -4.46 -21.59 -0.42
C LYS A 194 -5.21 -20.32 -0.82
N ASN A 195 -5.45 -20.14 -2.12
CA ASN A 195 -6.20 -18.99 -2.63
C ASN A 195 -7.54 -18.81 -1.90
N GLY A 196 -7.83 -17.57 -1.53
CA GLY A 196 -9.09 -17.17 -0.90
C GLY A 196 -9.24 -17.57 0.56
N GLU A 197 -8.26 -18.21 1.17
CA GLU A 197 -8.36 -18.61 2.57
C GLU A 197 -8.13 -17.42 3.52
N THR A 198 -8.88 -17.43 4.62
CA THR A 198 -8.61 -16.62 5.81
C THR A 198 -7.98 -17.50 6.87
N VAL A 199 -6.83 -17.09 7.40
CA VAL A 199 -6.14 -17.82 8.49
C VAL A 199 -5.83 -16.87 9.64
N VAL A 200 -5.95 -17.37 10.88
CA VAL A 200 -5.76 -16.58 12.11
C VAL A 200 -5.06 -17.41 13.20
N GLY A 201 -4.40 -16.76 14.13
CA GLY A 201 -3.83 -17.35 15.34
C GLY A 201 -2.35 -17.68 15.26
N ASN A 202 -1.82 -18.23 16.36
CA ASN A 202 -0.44 -18.70 16.51
C ASN A 202 -0.43 -20.14 17.06
N PRO A 203 -0.07 -21.14 16.25
CA PRO A 203 0.14 -21.06 14.80
C PRO A 203 -1.17 -20.83 14.04
N ALA A 204 -1.08 -20.12 12.92
CA ALA A 204 -2.25 -19.77 12.12
C ALA A 204 -3.00 -20.99 11.59
N ARG A 205 -4.32 -20.95 11.69
CA ARG A 205 -5.25 -21.99 11.20
C ARG A 205 -6.33 -21.33 10.35
N LYS A 206 -6.88 -22.10 9.42
CA LYS A 206 -8.01 -21.66 8.61
C LYS A 206 -9.18 -21.27 9.52
N LEU A 207 -9.72 -20.08 9.29
CA LEU A 207 -10.96 -19.64 9.91
C LEU A 207 -12.11 -20.29 9.15
N ASN A 208 -12.82 -21.21 9.79
CA ASN A 208 -14.06 -21.78 9.26
C ASN A 208 -15.19 -20.80 9.62
N ASN A 209 -15.85 -20.28 8.62
CA ASN A 209 -17.09 -19.51 8.76
C ASN A 209 -18.26 -20.46 8.93
#